data_cdc204b71b7b03832ac4585493141bbc
#
_entry.id   cdc204b71b7b03832ac4585493141bbc
#
_cell.length_a   1.000
_cell.length_b   1.000
_cell.length_c   1.000
_cell.angle_alpha   90.00
_cell.angle_beta   90.00
_cell.angle_gamma   90.00
#
_symmetry.space_group_name_H-M   'P 1'
#
loop_
_entity.id
_entity.type
_entity.pdbx_description
1 polymer ?
#
loop_
_entity_poly.entity_id
_entity_poly.type
_entity_poly.pdbx_seq_one_letter_code
_entity_poly.pdbx_strand_id
1 'polypeptide(L)'
;MKKIAFALALFLALSVAQAAPVRAAQDQIVVVAAENFYGDIARQIGGDRVSVLSVMNNPDQGPHLFETTPGVVRQIAAAQIVILNGANYDSWMDKLLGAGPRRERTVVNASRLVNYKPGDNPHLWYDPATMPAVAVAIADAFAKADSAHAAGYSARLKVTLAALDQITQRVAQLKAKHGGAPITATEPVFGPMARSLGLTMRNERFQLATMNDTEPSARDIAAFENDLKERKVRLLIYNSQVSDRLTERLRDIAKRAKIPVIGVTETMPANVKFQDWVLGELDVLDKALSGPNS
;
A
#
# COMPACT_ATOMS: atom_id res chain seq x y z
N MET A 1 84.02 -45.16 12.11
CA MET A 1 83.64 -43.77 12.33
C MET A 1 82.68 -43.36 11.17
N LYS A 2 81.38 -43.45 11.39
CA LYS A 2 80.34 -43.19 10.36
C LYS A 2 79.70 -41.88 10.67
N LYS A 3 79.75 -40.91 9.74
CA LYS A 3 79.12 -39.64 9.82
C LYS A 3 77.66 -39.75 9.29
N ILE A 4 76.72 -39.46 10.14
CA ILE A 4 75.29 -39.42 9.78
C ILE A 4 74.98 -37.97 9.46
N ALA A 5 74.56 -37.68 8.18
CA ALA A 5 74.09 -36.40 7.75
C ALA A 5 72.58 -36.37 7.92
N PHE A 6 72.06 -35.38 8.69
CA PHE A 6 70.61 -35.11 8.87
C PHE A 6 70.18 -34.10 7.82
N ALA A 7 69.36 -34.52 6.88
CA ALA A 7 68.74 -33.61 5.90
C ALA A 7 67.45 -33.08 6.48
N LEU A 8 67.36 -31.74 6.70
CA LEU A 8 66.23 -31.04 7.17
C LEU A 8 65.42 -30.60 5.94
N ALA A 9 64.27 -31.27 5.66
CA ALA A 9 63.34 -30.89 4.59
C ALA A 9 62.37 -29.79 5.10
N LEU A 10 62.55 -28.59 4.59
CA LEU A 10 61.69 -27.43 4.89
C LEU A 10 60.46 -27.48 3.99
N PHE A 11 59.27 -27.88 4.53
CA PHE A 11 58.01 -27.83 3.83
C PHE A 11 57.47 -26.38 3.88
N LEU A 12 57.58 -25.66 2.76
CA LEU A 12 56.97 -24.35 2.59
C LEU A 12 55.47 -24.53 2.21
N ALA A 13 54.57 -24.44 3.18
CA ALA A 13 53.12 -24.46 2.97
C ALA A 13 52.70 -23.12 2.35
N LEU A 14 52.47 -23.08 1.03
CA LEU A 14 51.87 -21.95 0.34
C LEU A 14 50.38 -21.87 0.74
N SER A 15 50.02 -21.01 1.69
CA SER A 15 48.63 -20.69 2.00
C SER A 15 48.06 -19.81 0.86
N VAL A 16 47.35 -20.43 -0.06
CA VAL A 16 46.54 -19.68 -1.02
C VAL A 16 45.34 -19.11 -0.28
N ALA A 17 45.44 -17.85 0.12
CA ALA A 17 44.27 -17.08 0.62
C ALA A 17 43.29 -16.94 -0.55
N GLN A 18 42.22 -17.71 -0.51
CA GLN A 18 41.07 -17.50 -1.40
C GLN A 18 40.45 -16.15 -1.04
N ALA A 19 40.76 -15.11 -1.83
CA ALA A 19 40.04 -13.85 -1.77
C ALA A 19 38.58 -14.14 -2.10
N ALA A 20 37.69 -14.02 -1.12
CA ALA A 20 36.27 -14.03 -1.37
C ALA A 20 35.98 -12.93 -2.44
N PRO A 21 35.18 -13.23 -3.47
CA PRO A 21 34.87 -12.22 -4.48
C PRO A 21 34.23 -11.03 -3.76
N VAL A 22 34.91 -9.87 -3.84
CA VAL A 22 34.29 -8.59 -3.50
C VAL A 22 33.09 -8.45 -4.43
N ARG A 23 31.90 -8.68 -3.91
CA ARG A 23 30.67 -8.48 -4.65
C ARG A 23 30.64 -6.98 -4.99
N ALA A 24 30.96 -6.64 -6.23
CA ALA A 24 30.83 -5.28 -6.71
C ALA A 24 29.47 -4.78 -6.28
N ALA A 25 29.39 -3.59 -5.70
CA ALA A 25 28.12 -2.95 -5.38
C ALA A 25 27.33 -2.91 -6.69
N GLN A 26 26.34 -3.80 -6.81
CA GLN A 26 25.54 -3.89 -8.01
C GLN A 26 24.72 -2.60 -8.07
N ASP A 27 24.76 -1.90 -9.20
CA ASP A 27 23.94 -0.71 -9.42
C ASP A 27 22.47 -1.10 -9.25
N GLN A 28 21.90 -0.73 -8.11
CA GLN A 28 20.49 -0.99 -7.83
C GLN A 28 19.64 -0.04 -8.67
N ILE A 29 18.51 -0.54 -9.16
CA ILE A 29 17.50 0.32 -9.78
C ILE A 29 16.95 1.26 -8.70
N VAL A 30 17.06 2.56 -8.92
CA VAL A 30 16.53 3.57 -8.00
C VAL A 30 15.03 3.76 -8.25
N VAL A 31 14.23 3.43 -7.25
CA VAL A 31 12.76 3.47 -7.28
C VAL A 31 12.25 4.48 -6.27
N VAL A 32 11.33 5.33 -6.67
CA VAL A 32 10.55 6.18 -5.74
C VAL A 32 9.08 5.81 -5.87
N ALA A 33 8.47 5.42 -4.77
CA ALA A 33 7.02 5.22 -4.66
C ALA A 33 6.38 6.39 -3.91
N ALA A 34 5.25 6.89 -4.37
CA ALA A 34 4.50 7.92 -3.67
C ALA A 34 4.06 7.40 -2.30
N GLU A 35 3.45 6.23 -2.25
CA GLU A 35 2.96 5.59 -1.04
C GLU A 35 3.77 4.34 -0.67
N ASN A 36 3.78 4.02 0.61
CA ASN A 36 4.60 2.93 1.14
C ASN A 36 4.11 1.53 0.74
N PHE A 37 2.83 1.35 0.50
CA PHE A 37 2.27 0.07 0.04
C PHE A 37 2.69 -0.26 -1.41
N TYR A 38 2.82 0.71 -2.32
CA TYR A 38 3.42 0.48 -3.63
C TYR A 38 4.93 0.22 -3.52
N GLY A 39 5.59 0.94 -2.61
CA GLY A 39 7.00 0.70 -2.32
C GLY A 39 7.27 -0.69 -1.75
N ASP A 40 6.36 -1.24 -0.96
CA ASP A 40 6.45 -2.60 -0.45
C ASP A 40 6.36 -3.64 -1.57
N ILE A 41 5.41 -3.51 -2.49
CA ILE A 41 5.31 -4.38 -3.67
C ILE A 41 6.57 -4.29 -4.53
N ALA A 42 7.12 -3.09 -4.71
CA ALA A 42 8.37 -2.90 -5.44
C ALA A 42 9.53 -3.63 -4.76
N ARG A 43 9.64 -3.57 -3.42
CA ARG A 43 10.65 -4.33 -2.65
C ARG A 43 10.45 -5.84 -2.76
N GLN A 44 9.21 -6.32 -2.67
CA GLN A 44 8.91 -7.76 -2.78
C GLN A 44 9.34 -8.32 -4.15
N ILE A 45 9.14 -7.57 -5.24
CA ILE A 45 9.48 -7.98 -6.60
C ILE A 45 10.96 -7.71 -6.93
N GLY A 46 11.49 -6.57 -6.51
CA GLY A 46 12.85 -6.15 -6.81
C GLY A 46 13.93 -6.90 -6.02
N GLY A 47 13.63 -7.24 -4.75
CA GLY A 47 14.60 -7.85 -3.85
C GLY A 47 15.82 -6.94 -3.62
N ASP A 48 17.00 -7.51 -3.63
CA ASP A 48 18.28 -6.80 -3.45
C ASP A 48 18.76 -6.00 -4.67
N ARG A 49 18.04 -6.09 -5.79
CA ARG A 49 18.35 -5.41 -7.04
C ARG A 49 17.77 -3.99 -7.14
N VAL A 50 16.97 -3.57 -6.17
CA VAL A 50 16.30 -2.27 -6.17
C VAL A 50 16.58 -1.51 -4.88
N SER A 51 16.68 -0.19 -5.00
CA SER A 51 16.68 0.75 -3.86
C SER A 51 15.36 1.51 -3.90
N VAL A 52 14.47 1.24 -2.94
CA VAL A 52 13.11 1.79 -2.93
C VAL A 52 12.94 2.80 -1.81
N LEU A 53 12.67 4.04 -2.18
CA LEU A 53 12.16 5.08 -1.28
C LEU A 53 10.64 5.15 -1.40
N SER A 54 9.94 5.11 -0.28
CA SER A 54 8.53 5.50 -0.19
C SER A 54 8.45 6.89 0.43
N VAL A 55 7.77 7.81 -0.26
CA VAL A 55 7.69 9.22 0.19
C VAL A 55 6.71 9.31 1.36
N MET A 56 5.49 8.81 1.19
CA MET A 56 4.50 8.70 2.26
C MET A 56 4.68 7.36 2.97
N ASN A 57 5.30 7.39 4.15
CA ASN A 57 5.65 6.21 4.91
C ASN A 57 5.33 6.32 6.41
N ASN A 58 4.74 7.43 6.83
CA ASN A 58 4.33 7.65 8.21
C ASN A 58 2.80 7.51 8.32
N PRO A 59 2.30 6.49 9.06
CA PRO A 59 0.87 6.29 9.25
C PRO A 59 0.18 7.41 10.06
N ASP A 60 0.95 8.27 10.73
CA ASP A 60 0.41 9.41 11.48
C ASP A 60 0.28 10.67 10.59
N GLN A 61 0.74 10.62 9.34
CA GLN A 61 0.69 11.73 8.40
C GLN A 61 -0.44 11.54 7.40
N GLY A 62 -1.42 12.44 7.44
CA GLY A 62 -2.50 12.47 6.44
C GLY A 62 -1.94 12.81 5.05
N PRO A 63 -2.34 12.06 4.00
CA PRO A 63 -1.83 12.24 2.64
C PRO A 63 -2.18 13.59 2.04
N HIS A 64 -3.33 14.16 2.42
CA HIS A 64 -3.83 15.45 1.92
C HIS A 64 -2.99 16.66 2.39
N LEU A 65 -2.23 16.51 3.48
CA LEU A 65 -1.36 17.55 4.04
C LEU A 65 0.12 17.36 3.68
N PHE A 66 0.39 16.51 2.68
CA PHE A 66 1.78 16.24 2.31
C PHE A 66 2.43 17.44 1.59
N GLU A 67 3.50 17.96 2.20
CA GLU A 67 4.35 19.00 1.62
C GLU A 67 5.68 18.40 1.16
N THR A 68 6.06 18.72 -0.08
CA THR A 68 7.30 18.21 -0.65
C THR A 68 8.52 18.96 -0.11
N THR A 69 9.57 18.22 0.22
CA THR A 69 10.85 18.80 0.64
C THR A 69 11.86 18.81 -0.52
N PRO A 70 12.89 19.69 -0.51
CA PRO A 70 13.97 19.64 -1.49
C PRO A 70 14.68 18.28 -1.57
N GLY A 71 14.69 17.53 -0.46
CA GLY A 71 15.20 16.15 -0.42
C GLY A 71 14.40 15.21 -1.30
N VAL A 72 13.08 15.19 -1.13
CA VAL A 72 12.15 14.39 -1.94
C VAL A 72 12.25 14.75 -3.43
N VAL A 73 12.30 16.04 -3.75
CA VAL A 73 12.47 16.49 -5.15
C VAL A 73 13.74 15.91 -5.79
N ARG A 74 14.88 15.96 -5.08
CA ARG A 74 16.15 15.38 -5.59
C ARG A 74 16.04 13.85 -5.78
N GLN A 75 15.38 13.15 -4.87
CA GLN A 75 15.22 11.69 -4.95
C GLN A 75 14.32 11.30 -6.14
N ILE A 76 13.22 12.02 -6.36
CA ILE A 76 12.37 11.83 -7.54
C ILE A 76 13.15 12.14 -8.82
N ALA A 77 13.97 13.20 -8.82
CA ALA A 77 14.79 13.54 -9.98
C ALA A 77 15.81 12.45 -10.33
N ALA A 78 16.36 11.75 -9.33
CA ALA A 78 17.30 10.64 -9.51
C ALA A 78 16.64 9.32 -9.87
N ALA A 79 15.32 9.15 -9.62
CA ALA A 79 14.63 7.89 -9.80
C ALA A 79 14.58 7.44 -11.26
N GLN A 80 14.88 6.16 -11.49
CA GLN A 80 14.71 5.48 -12.78
C GLN A 80 13.25 5.00 -12.95
N ILE A 81 12.63 4.63 -11.85
CA ILE A 81 11.23 4.19 -11.83
C ILE A 81 10.50 4.96 -10.74
N VAL A 82 9.34 5.51 -11.09
CA VAL A 82 8.42 6.16 -10.13
C VAL A 82 7.09 5.42 -10.15
N ILE A 83 6.56 5.18 -8.96
CA ILE A 83 5.27 4.50 -8.77
C ILE A 83 4.36 5.45 -8.02
N LEU A 84 3.15 5.64 -8.52
CA LEU A 84 2.16 6.55 -7.93
C LEU A 84 0.74 5.99 -8.10
N ASN A 85 -0.14 6.44 -7.21
CA ASN A 85 -1.55 6.10 -7.27
C ASN A 85 -2.25 6.75 -8.47
N GLY A 86 -2.00 8.03 -8.71
CA GLY A 86 -2.76 8.84 -9.65
C GLY A 86 -4.15 9.15 -9.11
N ALA A 87 -5.14 9.32 -10.01
CA ALA A 87 -6.52 9.59 -9.62
C ALA A 87 -6.70 10.86 -8.76
N ASN A 88 -5.83 11.84 -8.91
CA ASN A 88 -5.71 13.05 -8.09
C ASN A 88 -5.37 12.83 -6.61
N TYR A 89 -5.05 11.61 -6.19
CA TYR A 89 -4.68 11.30 -4.82
C TYR A 89 -3.32 11.87 -4.45
N ASP A 90 -2.33 11.66 -5.30
CA ASP A 90 -0.93 12.10 -5.16
C ASP A 90 -0.55 13.14 -6.23
N SER A 91 -1.41 14.13 -6.46
CA SER A 91 -1.23 15.18 -7.48
C SER A 91 0.06 15.99 -7.34
N TRP A 92 0.67 16.02 -6.14
CA TRP A 92 1.99 16.59 -5.90
C TRP A 92 3.08 15.84 -6.68
N MET A 93 2.96 14.51 -6.85
CA MET A 93 3.89 13.69 -7.62
C MET A 93 3.80 14.04 -9.11
N ASP A 94 2.58 14.17 -9.65
CA ASP A 94 2.38 14.56 -11.05
C ASP A 94 3.03 15.93 -11.36
N LYS A 95 2.92 16.90 -10.44
CA LYS A 95 3.56 18.22 -10.56
C LYS A 95 5.07 18.10 -10.60
N LEU A 96 5.68 17.29 -9.74
CA LEU A 96 7.14 17.10 -9.71
C LEU A 96 7.65 16.37 -10.95
N LEU A 97 6.92 15.38 -11.44
CA LEU A 97 7.27 14.67 -12.68
C LEU A 97 7.19 15.60 -13.90
N GLY A 98 6.19 16.50 -13.93
CA GLY A 98 6.05 17.51 -15.00
C GLY A 98 7.13 18.57 -14.98
N ALA A 99 7.63 18.98 -13.80
CA ALA A 99 8.67 19.99 -13.65
C ALA A 99 10.08 19.50 -14.02
N GLY A 100 10.34 18.19 -13.94
CA GLY A 100 11.63 17.56 -14.23
C GLY A 100 11.50 16.35 -15.16
N PRO A 101 11.11 16.51 -16.43
CA PRO A 101 10.95 15.37 -17.32
C PRO A 101 12.30 14.68 -17.56
N ARG A 102 12.33 13.36 -17.36
CA ARG A 102 13.47 12.49 -17.68
C ARG A 102 13.01 11.46 -18.71
N ARG A 103 13.57 11.49 -19.92
CA ARG A 103 13.14 10.64 -21.05
C ARG A 103 13.20 9.14 -20.75
N GLU A 104 14.15 8.71 -19.93
CA GLU A 104 14.40 7.31 -19.61
C GLU A 104 13.65 6.83 -18.35
N ARG A 105 12.89 7.73 -17.68
CA ARG A 105 12.15 7.36 -16.48
C ARG A 105 10.91 6.55 -16.86
N THR A 106 10.73 5.40 -16.20
CA THR A 106 9.47 4.65 -16.25
C THR A 106 8.55 5.11 -15.14
N VAL A 107 7.29 5.40 -15.48
CA VAL A 107 6.26 5.79 -14.51
C VAL A 107 5.19 4.71 -14.50
N VAL A 108 5.00 4.07 -13.34
CA VAL A 108 3.91 3.14 -13.05
C VAL A 108 2.83 3.93 -12.31
N ASN A 109 1.73 4.23 -12.99
CA ASN A 109 0.60 4.96 -12.43
C ASN A 109 -0.58 3.99 -12.27
N ALA A 110 -0.97 3.69 -11.02
CA ALA A 110 -2.00 2.71 -10.71
C ALA A 110 -3.34 3.02 -11.38
N SER A 111 -3.77 4.30 -11.39
CA SER A 111 -5.04 4.68 -12.00
C SER A 111 -5.13 4.42 -13.51
N ARG A 112 -3.97 4.36 -14.19
CA ARG A 112 -3.91 4.02 -15.62
C ARG A 112 -3.95 2.52 -15.90
N LEU A 113 -3.70 1.70 -14.89
CA LEU A 113 -3.70 0.23 -15.00
C LEU A 113 -5.08 -0.37 -14.70
N VAL A 114 -5.93 0.40 -14.03
CA VAL A 114 -7.31 0.04 -13.72
C VAL A 114 -8.26 0.97 -14.46
N ASN A 115 -9.52 0.58 -14.65
CA ASN A 115 -10.51 1.42 -15.36
C ASN A 115 -11.02 2.60 -14.52
N TYR A 116 -10.09 3.37 -13.91
CA TYR A 116 -10.43 4.57 -13.15
C TYR A 116 -11.02 5.65 -14.06
N LYS A 117 -12.11 6.28 -13.61
CA LYS A 117 -12.72 7.40 -14.28
C LYS A 117 -12.65 8.64 -13.39
N PRO A 118 -12.52 9.85 -13.97
CA PRO A 118 -12.57 11.09 -13.18
C PRO A 118 -13.83 11.13 -12.32
N GLY A 119 -13.65 11.35 -11.02
CA GLY A 119 -14.74 11.36 -10.02
C GLY A 119 -14.98 10.03 -9.32
N ASP A 120 -14.35 8.93 -9.75
CA ASP A 120 -14.34 7.70 -8.97
C ASP A 120 -13.52 7.86 -7.68
N ASN A 121 -13.71 6.94 -6.74
CA ASN A 121 -12.97 6.91 -5.48
C ASN A 121 -11.46 6.66 -5.73
N PRO A 122 -10.56 7.54 -5.28
CA PRO A 122 -9.13 7.45 -5.56
C PRO A 122 -8.38 6.43 -4.71
N HIS A 123 -8.99 5.81 -3.69
CA HIS A 123 -8.35 4.86 -2.78
C HIS A 123 -8.18 3.48 -3.45
N LEU A 124 -7.43 3.47 -4.57
CA LEU A 124 -7.35 2.33 -5.50
C LEU A 124 -6.76 1.07 -4.87
N TRP A 125 -5.83 1.22 -3.91
CA TRP A 125 -5.17 0.08 -3.25
C TRP A 125 -6.12 -0.81 -2.44
N TYR A 126 -7.31 -0.30 -2.12
CA TYR A 126 -8.37 -1.08 -1.48
C TYR A 126 -9.24 -1.86 -2.47
N ASP A 127 -9.08 -1.66 -3.78
CA ASP A 127 -9.67 -2.57 -4.76
C ASP A 127 -8.75 -3.79 -4.95
N PRO A 128 -9.22 -5.03 -4.69
CA PRO A 128 -8.40 -6.24 -4.80
C PRO A 128 -7.76 -6.46 -6.18
N ALA A 129 -8.33 -5.88 -7.24
CA ALA A 129 -7.80 -6.01 -8.59
C ALA A 129 -6.62 -5.05 -8.87
N THR A 130 -6.47 -3.97 -8.10
CA THR A 130 -5.46 -2.94 -8.38
C THR A 130 -4.05 -3.44 -8.15
N MET A 131 -3.77 -4.00 -6.97
CA MET A 131 -2.40 -4.35 -6.61
C MET A 131 -1.78 -5.45 -7.48
N PRO A 132 -2.50 -6.48 -7.93
CA PRO A 132 -1.99 -7.42 -8.94
C PRO A 132 -1.58 -6.75 -10.25
N ALA A 133 -2.37 -5.81 -10.76
CA ALA A 133 -2.04 -5.07 -11.98
C ALA A 133 -0.78 -4.19 -11.80
N VAL A 134 -0.66 -3.52 -10.66
CA VAL A 134 0.53 -2.74 -10.30
C VAL A 134 1.76 -3.64 -10.17
N ALA A 135 1.64 -4.81 -9.53
CA ALA A 135 2.74 -5.76 -9.37
C ALA A 135 3.29 -6.23 -10.73
N VAL A 136 2.41 -6.53 -11.68
CA VAL A 136 2.81 -6.89 -13.06
C VAL A 136 3.57 -5.74 -13.72
N ALA A 137 3.01 -4.52 -13.68
CA ALA A 137 3.66 -3.35 -14.29
C ALA A 137 5.02 -3.02 -13.66
N ILE A 138 5.17 -3.21 -12.34
CA ILE A 138 6.45 -3.06 -11.64
C ILE A 138 7.47 -4.10 -12.12
N ALA A 139 7.08 -5.37 -12.22
CA ALA A 139 7.96 -6.44 -12.70
C ALA A 139 8.44 -6.19 -14.15
N ASP A 140 7.55 -5.73 -15.01
CA ASP A 140 7.88 -5.37 -16.40
C ASP A 140 8.84 -4.18 -16.44
N ALA A 141 8.64 -3.16 -15.62
CA ALA A 141 9.52 -2.03 -15.49
C ALA A 141 10.94 -2.44 -15.03
N PHE A 142 11.04 -3.35 -14.07
CA PHE A 142 12.31 -3.90 -13.59
C PHE A 142 13.00 -4.74 -14.68
N ALA A 143 12.27 -5.62 -15.34
CA ALA A 143 12.82 -6.45 -16.42
C ALA A 143 13.32 -5.60 -17.60
N LYS A 144 12.67 -4.47 -17.88
CA LYS A 144 13.12 -3.51 -18.90
C LYS A 144 14.40 -2.76 -18.48
N ALA A 145 14.49 -2.36 -17.20
CA ALA A 145 15.64 -1.62 -16.69
C ALA A 145 16.86 -2.51 -16.45
N ASP A 146 16.66 -3.79 -16.12
CA ASP A 146 17.70 -4.78 -15.80
C ASP A 146 17.33 -6.14 -16.41
N SER A 147 17.45 -6.23 -17.73
CA SER A 147 17.04 -7.42 -18.49
C SER A 147 17.85 -8.68 -18.14
N ALA A 148 19.07 -8.54 -17.65
CA ALA A 148 19.91 -9.66 -17.23
C ALA A 148 19.29 -10.43 -16.04
N HIS A 149 18.45 -9.79 -15.23
CA HIS A 149 17.83 -10.37 -14.06
C HIS A 149 16.29 -10.55 -14.18
N ALA A 150 15.74 -10.42 -15.40
CA ALA A 150 14.31 -10.51 -15.67
C ALA A 150 13.66 -11.79 -15.11
N ALA A 151 14.34 -12.94 -15.22
CA ALA A 151 13.85 -14.20 -14.66
C ALA A 151 13.66 -14.16 -13.13
N GLY A 152 14.54 -13.44 -12.42
CA GLY A 152 14.43 -13.24 -10.97
C GLY A 152 13.23 -12.38 -10.59
N TYR A 153 12.96 -11.31 -11.33
CA TYR A 153 11.76 -10.48 -11.12
C TYR A 153 10.48 -11.26 -11.40
N SER A 154 10.44 -12.03 -12.49
CA SER A 154 9.31 -12.90 -12.81
C SER A 154 9.03 -13.96 -11.74
N ALA A 155 10.06 -14.58 -11.19
CA ALA A 155 9.92 -15.56 -10.11
C ALA A 155 9.34 -14.92 -8.83
N ARG A 156 9.83 -13.74 -8.43
CA ARG A 156 9.32 -13.01 -7.27
C ARG A 156 7.91 -12.45 -7.51
N LEU A 157 7.61 -12.00 -8.73
CA LEU A 157 6.24 -11.62 -9.10
C LEU A 157 5.25 -12.76 -8.86
N LYS A 158 5.56 -13.99 -9.27
CA LYS A 158 4.68 -15.16 -9.04
C LYS A 158 4.38 -15.36 -7.56
N VAL A 159 5.40 -15.23 -6.69
CA VAL A 159 5.23 -15.34 -5.24
C VAL A 159 4.34 -14.20 -4.70
N THR A 160 4.59 -12.97 -5.16
CA THR A 160 3.80 -11.80 -4.76
C THR A 160 2.34 -11.94 -5.20
N LEU A 161 2.08 -12.35 -6.44
CA LEU A 161 0.72 -12.54 -6.94
C LEU A 161 -0.02 -13.64 -6.18
N ALA A 162 0.65 -14.74 -5.82
CA ALA A 162 0.05 -15.81 -5.00
C ALA A 162 -0.33 -15.31 -3.60
N ALA A 163 0.47 -14.40 -3.01
CA ALA A 163 0.15 -13.78 -1.74
C ALA A 163 -1.01 -12.77 -1.86
N LEU A 164 -1.08 -11.99 -2.94
CA LEU A 164 -2.19 -11.08 -3.21
C LEU A 164 -3.51 -11.82 -3.50
N ASP A 165 -3.45 -13.00 -4.12
CA ASP A 165 -4.63 -13.82 -4.37
C ASP A 165 -5.34 -14.26 -3.08
N GLN A 166 -4.63 -14.38 -1.97
CA GLN A 166 -5.24 -14.64 -0.66
C GLN A 166 -6.23 -13.55 -0.26
N ILE A 167 -5.97 -12.27 -0.63
CA ILE A 167 -6.92 -11.17 -0.41
C ILE A 167 -8.19 -11.41 -1.22
N THR A 168 -8.06 -11.77 -2.50
CA THR A 168 -9.21 -12.05 -3.38
C THR A 168 -10.06 -13.21 -2.85
N GLN A 169 -9.41 -14.28 -2.40
CA GLN A 169 -10.08 -15.42 -1.78
C GLN A 169 -10.81 -15.03 -0.48
N ARG A 170 -10.16 -14.23 0.38
CA ARG A 170 -10.77 -13.74 1.63
C ARG A 170 -11.95 -12.83 1.35
N VAL A 171 -11.85 -11.94 0.38
CA VAL A 171 -12.95 -11.09 -0.08
C VAL A 171 -14.15 -11.92 -0.55
N ALA A 172 -13.92 -12.95 -1.34
CA ALA A 172 -15.00 -13.85 -1.80
C ALA A 172 -15.71 -14.56 -0.62
N GLN A 173 -14.96 -15.04 0.36
CA GLN A 173 -15.51 -15.65 1.59
C GLN A 173 -16.37 -14.66 2.38
N LEU A 174 -15.85 -13.44 2.59
CA LEU A 174 -16.55 -12.40 3.36
C LEU A 174 -17.77 -11.87 2.62
N LYS A 175 -17.70 -11.77 1.29
CA LYS A 175 -18.85 -11.42 0.45
C LYS A 175 -19.98 -12.45 0.58
N ALA A 176 -19.66 -13.73 0.59
CA ALA A 176 -20.66 -14.80 0.81
C ALA A 176 -21.30 -14.72 2.20
N LYS A 177 -20.52 -14.28 3.21
CA LYS A 177 -20.97 -14.23 4.62
C LYS A 177 -21.74 -12.94 4.96
N HIS A 178 -21.27 -11.79 4.44
CA HIS A 178 -21.72 -10.46 4.86
C HIS A 178 -22.31 -9.61 3.74
N GLY A 179 -22.34 -10.10 2.49
CA GLY A 179 -22.87 -9.34 1.35
C GLY A 179 -24.27 -8.77 1.63
N GLY A 180 -24.50 -7.53 1.22
CA GLY A 180 -25.73 -6.78 1.48
C GLY A 180 -25.77 -6.10 2.85
N ALA A 181 -24.85 -6.38 3.78
CA ALA A 181 -24.86 -5.74 5.10
C ALA A 181 -24.70 -4.21 4.97
N PRO A 182 -25.60 -3.39 5.57
CA PRO A 182 -25.49 -1.95 5.55
C PRO A 182 -24.36 -1.49 6.48
N ILE A 183 -23.46 -0.67 5.95
CA ILE A 183 -22.36 -0.06 6.68
C ILE A 183 -22.30 1.44 6.39
N THR A 184 -21.55 2.19 7.19
CA THR A 184 -21.23 3.58 6.91
C THR A 184 -19.77 3.88 7.21
N ALA A 185 -19.26 4.98 6.69
CA ALA A 185 -17.89 5.41 6.95
C ALA A 185 -17.81 6.95 7.09
N THR A 186 -16.80 7.44 7.82
CA THR A 186 -16.55 8.89 7.92
C THR A 186 -15.91 9.46 6.67
N GLU A 187 -15.17 8.61 5.93
CA GLU A 187 -14.54 8.92 4.65
C GLU A 187 -14.62 7.71 3.72
N PRO A 188 -14.52 7.88 2.40
CA PRO A 188 -14.69 6.78 1.45
C PRO A 188 -13.43 5.91 1.27
N VAL A 189 -12.49 5.93 2.23
CA VAL A 189 -11.18 5.23 2.15
C VAL A 189 -11.37 3.75 1.83
N PHE A 190 -12.23 3.06 2.57
CA PHE A 190 -12.50 1.63 2.40
C PHE A 190 -13.57 1.32 1.33
N GLY A 191 -14.06 2.35 0.61
CA GLY A 191 -15.16 2.22 -0.35
C GLY A 191 -14.93 1.17 -1.45
N PRO A 192 -13.76 1.13 -2.12
CA PRO A 192 -13.48 0.10 -3.13
C PRO A 192 -13.54 -1.32 -2.57
N MET A 193 -13.01 -1.55 -1.37
CA MET A 193 -13.09 -2.86 -0.70
C MET A 193 -14.51 -3.19 -0.27
N ALA A 194 -15.26 -2.23 0.28
CA ALA A 194 -16.66 -2.43 0.66
C ALA A 194 -17.53 -2.85 -0.54
N ARG A 195 -17.27 -2.24 -1.71
CA ARG A 195 -17.92 -2.62 -2.98
C ARG A 195 -17.58 -4.06 -3.38
N SER A 196 -16.30 -4.43 -3.32
CA SER A 196 -15.84 -5.80 -3.63
C SER A 196 -16.44 -6.85 -2.70
N LEU A 197 -16.63 -6.50 -1.42
CA LEU A 197 -17.32 -7.31 -0.41
C LEU A 197 -18.85 -7.35 -0.60
N GLY A 198 -19.41 -6.55 -1.53
CA GLY A 198 -20.86 -6.46 -1.72
C GLY A 198 -21.60 -5.84 -0.54
N LEU A 199 -20.92 -5.03 0.29
CA LEU A 199 -21.55 -4.29 1.39
C LEU A 199 -22.34 -3.10 0.86
N THR A 200 -23.40 -2.72 1.57
CA THR A 200 -24.22 -1.56 1.21
C THR A 200 -23.73 -0.32 1.96
N MET A 201 -23.00 0.56 1.26
CA MET A 201 -22.49 1.79 1.85
C MET A 201 -23.63 2.81 1.98
N ARG A 202 -23.71 3.46 3.15
CA ARG A 202 -24.65 4.55 3.44
C ARG A 202 -23.90 5.86 3.69
N ASN A 203 -24.62 6.97 3.59
CA ASN A 203 -24.07 8.31 3.88
C ASN A 203 -22.90 8.73 2.98
N GLU A 204 -22.89 8.29 1.71
CA GLU A 204 -21.78 8.56 0.78
C GLU A 204 -21.57 10.06 0.53
N ARG A 205 -22.64 10.90 0.56
CA ARG A 205 -22.47 12.36 0.39
C ARG A 205 -21.71 13.00 1.53
N PHE A 206 -21.90 12.51 2.75
CA PHE A 206 -21.10 12.93 3.89
C PHE A 206 -19.61 12.59 3.66
N GLN A 207 -19.33 11.36 3.29
CA GLN A 207 -17.97 10.85 3.03
C GLN A 207 -17.27 11.66 1.92
N LEU A 208 -17.97 11.95 0.83
CA LEU A 208 -17.42 12.74 -0.28
C LEU A 208 -17.13 14.19 0.12
N ALA A 209 -17.97 14.81 0.94
CA ALA A 209 -17.70 16.14 1.45
C ALA A 209 -16.41 16.15 2.30
N THR A 210 -16.27 15.20 3.23
CA THR A 210 -15.07 15.06 4.07
C THR A 210 -13.83 14.83 3.22
N MET A 211 -13.86 13.90 2.26
CA MET A 211 -12.73 13.61 1.37
C MET A 211 -12.27 14.84 0.56
N ASN A 212 -13.21 15.74 0.22
CA ASN A 212 -12.92 16.95 -0.55
C ASN A 212 -12.62 18.18 0.33
N ASP A 213 -12.30 17.98 1.61
CA ASP A 213 -12.06 19.04 2.59
C ASP A 213 -13.19 20.10 2.62
N THR A 214 -14.43 19.65 2.38
CA THR A 214 -15.64 20.49 2.46
C THR A 214 -16.47 20.07 3.66
N GLU A 215 -17.15 21.04 4.28
CA GLU A 215 -18.04 20.75 5.41
C GLU A 215 -19.28 19.98 4.93
N PRO A 216 -19.59 18.80 5.48
CA PRO A 216 -20.83 18.09 5.16
C PRO A 216 -22.06 18.93 5.52
N SER A 217 -23.10 18.86 4.71
CA SER A 217 -24.33 19.60 5.00
C SER A 217 -24.98 19.18 6.31
N ALA A 218 -25.69 20.10 6.99
CA ALA A 218 -26.43 19.79 8.22
C ALA A 218 -27.42 18.62 8.02
N ARG A 219 -27.99 18.49 6.81
CA ARG A 219 -28.88 17.39 6.43
C ARG A 219 -28.12 16.07 6.39
N ASP A 220 -26.93 16.03 5.80
CA ASP A 220 -26.13 14.80 5.67
C ASP A 220 -25.58 14.37 7.03
N ILE A 221 -25.19 15.33 7.89
CA ILE A 221 -24.81 15.05 9.30
C ILE A 221 -25.99 14.44 10.07
N ALA A 222 -27.18 15.06 9.99
CA ALA A 222 -28.37 14.56 10.67
C ALA A 222 -28.77 13.16 10.17
N ALA A 223 -28.67 12.91 8.85
CA ALA A 223 -28.96 11.60 8.28
C ALA A 223 -27.98 10.53 8.81
N PHE A 224 -26.70 10.85 8.89
CA PHE A 224 -25.68 9.95 9.43
C PHE A 224 -25.95 9.62 10.91
N GLU A 225 -26.16 10.65 11.73
CA GLU A 225 -26.48 10.45 13.15
C GLU A 225 -27.74 9.60 13.36
N ASN A 226 -28.80 9.81 12.56
CA ASN A 226 -30.02 9.04 12.65
C ASN A 226 -29.79 7.58 12.26
N ASP A 227 -29.00 7.31 11.21
CA ASP A 227 -28.66 5.94 10.83
C ASP A 227 -27.91 5.19 11.94
N LEU A 228 -27.06 5.89 12.69
CA LEU A 228 -26.38 5.32 13.85
C LEU A 228 -27.34 5.12 15.03
N LYS A 229 -28.13 6.13 15.40
CA LYS A 229 -29.08 6.08 16.54
C LYS A 229 -30.15 5.01 16.36
N GLU A 230 -30.65 4.86 15.12
CA GLU A 230 -31.67 3.90 14.75
C GLU A 230 -31.10 2.53 14.33
N ARG A 231 -29.78 2.35 14.41
CA ARG A 231 -29.07 1.11 14.07
C ARG A 231 -29.37 0.63 12.65
N LYS A 232 -29.49 1.55 11.69
CA LYS A 232 -29.68 1.24 10.27
C LYS A 232 -28.39 0.76 9.59
N VAL A 233 -27.26 0.79 10.29
CA VAL A 233 -25.97 0.26 9.86
C VAL A 233 -25.45 -0.73 10.91
N ARG A 234 -24.71 -1.72 10.43
CA ARG A 234 -24.12 -2.78 11.25
C ARG A 234 -22.66 -2.47 11.64
N LEU A 235 -22.03 -1.49 10.99
CA LEU A 235 -20.64 -1.14 11.19
C LEU A 235 -20.40 0.33 10.81
N LEU A 236 -19.62 1.02 11.63
CA LEU A 236 -19.00 2.30 11.29
C LEU A 236 -17.50 2.09 11.01
N ILE A 237 -17.04 2.50 9.83
CA ILE A 237 -15.63 2.57 9.47
C ILE A 237 -15.17 4.03 9.57
N TYR A 238 -13.98 4.28 10.12
CA TYR A 238 -13.42 5.63 10.17
C TYR A 238 -11.96 5.63 9.73
N ASN A 239 -11.51 6.74 9.14
CA ASN A 239 -10.11 6.98 8.88
C ASN A 239 -9.40 7.31 10.20
N SER A 240 -8.51 6.44 10.67
CA SER A 240 -7.81 6.61 11.95
C SER A 240 -6.69 7.66 11.89
N GLN A 241 -6.35 8.14 10.70
CA GLN A 241 -5.35 9.18 10.47
C GLN A 241 -5.96 10.59 10.52
N VAL A 242 -7.30 10.68 10.52
CA VAL A 242 -8.04 11.96 10.62
C VAL A 242 -8.73 12.03 11.98
N SER A 243 -8.45 13.10 12.72
CA SER A 243 -9.07 13.38 14.02
C SER A 243 -9.72 14.77 13.98
N ASP A 244 -11.05 14.77 13.96
CA ASP A 244 -11.86 15.98 14.05
C ASP A 244 -13.06 15.75 15.00
N ARG A 245 -13.65 16.85 15.48
CA ARG A 245 -14.75 16.80 16.45
C ARG A 245 -16.01 16.09 15.91
N LEU A 246 -16.25 16.18 14.60
CA LEU A 246 -17.42 15.58 13.98
C LEU A 246 -17.26 14.07 13.90
N THR A 247 -16.11 13.61 13.46
CA THR A 247 -15.76 12.17 13.41
C THR A 247 -15.80 11.56 14.82
N GLU A 248 -15.21 12.23 15.83
CA GLU A 248 -15.28 11.77 17.22
C GLU A 248 -16.72 11.65 17.73
N ARG A 249 -17.57 12.65 17.45
CA ARG A 249 -18.99 12.63 17.82
C ARG A 249 -19.74 11.46 17.18
N LEU A 250 -19.52 11.19 15.88
CA LEU A 250 -20.15 10.06 15.17
C LEU A 250 -19.71 8.72 15.78
N ARG A 251 -18.41 8.56 16.08
CA ARG A 251 -17.88 7.37 16.76
C ARG A 251 -18.53 7.16 18.13
N ASP A 252 -18.74 8.22 18.89
CA ASP A 252 -19.39 8.14 20.20
C ASP A 252 -20.88 7.79 20.10
N ILE A 253 -21.58 8.30 19.07
CA ILE A 253 -22.97 7.90 18.80
C ILE A 253 -23.01 6.40 18.46
N ALA A 254 -22.12 5.92 17.57
CA ALA A 254 -22.04 4.50 17.22
C ALA A 254 -21.78 3.61 18.45
N LYS A 255 -20.81 3.99 19.29
CA LYS A 255 -20.51 3.26 20.54
C LYS A 255 -21.71 3.18 21.47
N ARG A 256 -22.43 4.32 21.69
CA ARG A 256 -23.66 4.34 22.52
C ARG A 256 -24.77 3.47 21.93
N ALA A 257 -24.88 3.44 20.61
CA ALA A 257 -25.81 2.55 19.89
C ALA A 257 -25.35 1.09 19.83
N LYS A 258 -24.18 0.75 20.39
CA LYS A 258 -23.55 -0.58 20.33
C LYS A 258 -23.27 -1.05 18.89
N ILE A 259 -23.02 -0.13 17.96
CA ILE A 259 -22.56 -0.44 16.61
C ILE A 259 -21.04 -0.60 16.68
N PRO A 260 -20.48 -1.69 16.16
CA PRO A 260 -19.04 -1.85 16.03
C PRO A 260 -18.39 -0.69 15.26
N VAL A 261 -17.20 -0.27 15.71
CA VAL A 261 -16.42 0.80 15.06
C VAL A 261 -15.04 0.26 14.76
N ILE A 262 -14.61 0.32 13.50
CA ILE A 262 -13.25 -0.08 13.10
C ILE A 262 -12.52 1.09 12.43
N GLY A 263 -11.21 1.18 12.66
CA GLY A 263 -10.34 2.14 11.99
C GLY A 263 -9.66 1.50 10.79
N VAL A 264 -9.53 2.26 9.72
CA VAL A 264 -8.70 1.95 8.55
C VAL A 264 -7.70 3.08 8.35
N THR A 265 -6.65 2.85 7.59
CA THR A 265 -5.62 3.86 7.29
C THR A 265 -5.42 4.01 5.78
N GLU A 266 -4.92 5.17 5.38
CA GLU A 266 -4.50 5.44 4.01
C GLU A 266 -3.01 5.14 3.79
N THR A 267 -2.27 4.94 4.87
CA THR A 267 -0.85 4.61 4.86
C THR A 267 -0.65 3.27 5.55
N MET A 268 0.10 2.39 4.93
CA MET A 268 0.39 1.06 5.49
C MET A 268 1.25 1.17 6.75
N PRO A 269 0.97 0.43 7.82
CA PRO A 269 1.80 0.40 9.02
C PRO A 269 3.25 -0.04 8.71
N ALA A 270 4.21 0.43 9.52
CA ALA A 270 5.60 0.06 9.35
C ALA A 270 5.84 -1.44 9.61
N ASN A 271 6.79 -2.03 8.87
CA ASN A 271 7.23 -3.42 9.05
C ASN A 271 6.14 -4.48 8.80
N VAL A 272 5.12 -4.14 8.05
CA VAL A 272 4.06 -5.06 7.60
C VAL A 272 4.10 -5.11 6.08
N LYS A 273 3.80 -6.26 5.48
CA LYS A 273 3.60 -6.37 4.04
C LYS A 273 2.19 -5.94 3.66
N PHE A 274 2.02 -5.46 2.44
CA PHE A 274 0.72 -5.02 1.94
C PHE A 274 -0.39 -6.06 2.12
N GLN A 275 -0.14 -7.30 1.73
CA GLN A 275 -1.12 -8.38 1.85
C GLN A 275 -1.51 -8.68 3.29
N ASP A 276 -0.55 -8.65 4.21
CA ASP A 276 -0.78 -8.94 5.63
C ASP A 276 -1.59 -7.81 6.29
N TRP A 277 -1.33 -6.55 5.90
CA TRP A 277 -2.10 -5.40 6.35
C TRP A 277 -3.57 -5.52 5.93
N VAL A 278 -3.83 -5.73 4.63
CA VAL A 278 -5.20 -5.82 4.08
C VAL A 278 -5.95 -7.04 4.65
N LEU A 279 -5.29 -8.20 4.76
CA LEU A 279 -5.90 -9.39 5.38
C LEU A 279 -6.24 -9.14 6.85
N GLY A 280 -5.38 -8.45 7.59
CA GLY A 280 -5.64 -8.07 8.98
C GLY A 280 -6.87 -7.16 9.12
N GLU A 281 -7.04 -6.17 8.22
CA GLU A 281 -8.24 -5.31 8.22
C GLU A 281 -9.51 -6.10 7.86
N LEU A 282 -9.43 -7.05 6.92
CA LEU A 282 -10.54 -7.94 6.58
C LEU A 282 -10.94 -8.84 7.75
N ASP A 283 -9.99 -9.32 8.55
CA ASP A 283 -10.27 -10.12 9.76
C ASP A 283 -10.92 -9.29 10.87
N VAL A 284 -10.50 -8.04 11.04
CA VAL A 284 -11.14 -7.09 11.97
C VAL A 284 -12.58 -6.80 11.54
N LEU A 285 -12.82 -6.59 10.25
CA LEU A 285 -14.15 -6.39 9.67
C LEU A 285 -15.03 -7.62 9.87
N ASP A 286 -14.52 -8.83 9.57
CA ASP A 286 -15.26 -10.08 9.78
C ASP A 286 -15.73 -10.25 11.23
N LYS A 287 -14.82 -10.03 12.17
CA LYS A 287 -15.13 -10.06 13.61
C LYS A 287 -16.19 -9.04 13.99
N ALA A 288 -16.08 -7.81 13.48
CA ALA A 288 -17.02 -6.73 13.76
C ALA A 288 -18.44 -7.05 13.24
N LEU A 289 -18.55 -7.58 12.00
CA LEU A 289 -19.85 -7.94 11.39
C LEU A 289 -20.42 -9.27 11.87
N SER A 290 -19.64 -10.12 12.56
CA SER A 290 -20.08 -11.41 13.12
C SER A 290 -20.51 -11.30 14.58
N GLY A 291 -20.33 -10.16 15.23
CA GLY A 291 -20.63 -9.95 16.64
C GLY A 291 -22.15 -10.00 16.95
N PRO A 292 -22.53 -10.30 18.19
CA PRO A 292 -23.93 -10.47 18.59
C PRO A 292 -24.80 -9.19 18.48
N ASN A 293 -24.18 -8.04 18.24
CA ASN A 293 -24.85 -6.75 18.11
C ASN A 293 -24.71 -6.14 16.69
N SER A 294 -24.17 -6.89 15.74
CA SER A 294 -24.00 -6.46 14.36
C SER A 294 -25.15 -6.89 13.45
#